data_25e80c2362cec8e6b3b1758aa0e721cd
#
_entry.id   25e80c2362cec8e6b3b1758aa0e721cd
#
_cell.length_a   1.000
_cell.length_b   1.000
_cell.length_c   1.000
_cell.angle_alpha   90.00
_cell.angle_beta   90.00
_cell.angle_gamma   90.00
#
_symmetry.space_group_name_H-M   'P 1'
#
loop_
_entity.id
_entity.type
_entity.pdbx_description
1 polymer ?
#
loop_
_entity_poly.entity_id
_entity_poly.type
_entity_poly.pdbx_seq_one_letter_code
_entity_poly.pdbx_strand_id
1 'polypeptide(L)'
;FQTVMVDEPDELSAISILRGLKERYENHHKVRIQDDACIAAVQLSERYISDRFLPDKAIDLMDEAAAKLRMERDSVPEELDEISRRLKQLEIEREAIRSEERRANNDELGMKTDEGSSDGKLAQLDKDIAELKDKEKEFRAKWEGEKALVNRIQDDKQQMENLKLEAERAEREGNYERVA
;
A
#
# COMPACT_ATOMS: atom_id res chain seq x y z
N PHE A 1 -18.43 -46.39 5.94
CA PHE A 1 -17.42 -45.41 5.51
C PHE A 1 -16.05 -45.98 5.87
N GLN A 2 -15.10 -45.90 4.92
CA GLN A 2 -13.68 -46.19 5.17
C GLN A 2 -12.99 -44.89 5.58
N THR A 3 -12.18 -44.92 6.63
CA THR A 3 -11.33 -43.81 7.04
C THR A 3 -10.09 -43.77 6.15
N VAL A 4 -9.77 -42.58 5.63
CA VAL A 4 -8.54 -42.30 4.88
C VAL A 4 -7.68 -41.42 5.76
N MET A 5 -6.47 -41.89 6.10
CA MET A 5 -5.48 -41.06 6.80
C MET A 5 -4.79 -40.17 5.78
N VAL A 6 -4.68 -38.91 6.13
CA VAL A 6 -3.94 -37.87 5.35
C VAL A 6 -2.83 -37.36 6.26
N ASP A 7 -1.60 -37.71 5.92
CA ASP A 7 -0.42 -37.27 6.66
C ASP A 7 0.01 -35.86 6.23
N GLU A 8 0.74 -35.19 7.11
CA GLU A 8 1.36 -33.89 6.82
C GLU A 8 2.40 -34.06 5.69
N PRO A 9 2.39 -33.18 4.66
CA PRO A 9 3.40 -33.24 3.61
C PRO A 9 4.79 -32.86 4.15
N ASP A 10 5.82 -33.43 3.55
CA ASP A 10 7.21 -33.06 3.82
C ASP A 10 7.53 -31.65 3.27
N GLU A 11 8.66 -31.10 3.68
CA GLU A 11 9.12 -29.75 3.31
C GLU A 11 9.14 -29.54 1.78
N LEU A 12 9.66 -30.52 1.02
CA LEU A 12 9.76 -30.43 -0.45
C LEU A 12 8.39 -30.43 -1.13
N SER A 13 7.47 -31.25 -0.63
CA SER A 13 6.09 -31.30 -1.12
C SER A 13 5.35 -30.02 -0.76
N ALA A 14 5.54 -29.47 0.43
CA ALA A 14 4.96 -28.19 0.84
C ALA A 14 5.46 -27.03 -0.05
N ILE A 15 6.76 -26.95 -0.35
CA ILE A 15 7.31 -25.96 -1.27
C ILE A 15 6.65 -26.09 -2.67
N SER A 16 6.48 -27.33 -3.15
CA SER A 16 5.84 -27.57 -4.46
C SER A 16 4.38 -27.11 -4.47
N ILE A 17 3.65 -27.30 -3.37
CA ILE A 17 2.28 -26.81 -3.20
C ILE A 17 2.25 -25.27 -3.23
N LEU A 18 3.14 -24.60 -2.48
CA LEU A 18 3.22 -23.14 -2.45
C LEU A 18 3.55 -22.56 -3.83
N ARG A 19 4.46 -23.21 -4.58
CA ARG A 19 4.75 -22.83 -5.97
C ARG A 19 3.52 -22.91 -6.87
N GLY A 20 2.69 -23.92 -6.68
CA GLY A 20 1.43 -24.05 -7.42
C GLY A 20 0.38 -23.00 -7.06
N LEU A 21 0.42 -22.48 -5.83
CA LEU A 21 -0.51 -21.46 -5.35
C LEU A 21 0.01 -20.03 -5.59
N LYS A 22 1.31 -19.86 -5.79
CA LYS A 22 2.01 -18.58 -5.91
C LYS A 22 1.29 -17.59 -6.82
N GLU A 23 0.95 -17.98 -8.04
CA GLU A 23 0.33 -17.10 -9.04
C GLU A 23 -1.02 -16.54 -8.55
N ARG A 24 -1.81 -17.34 -7.83
CA ARG A 24 -3.08 -16.91 -7.26
C ARG A 24 -2.90 -15.87 -6.17
N TYR A 25 -1.92 -16.04 -5.29
CA TYR A 25 -1.61 -15.08 -4.23
C TYR A 25 -0.98 -13.80 -4.78
N GLU A 26 -0.10 -13.89 -5.80
CA GLU A 26 0.43 -12.73 -6.51
C GLU A 26 -0.69 -11.87 -7.10
N ASN A 27 -1.69 -12.50 -7.72
CA ASN A 27 -2.83 -11.81 -8.30
C ASN A 27 -3.76 -11.22 -7.25
N HIS A 28 -4.00 -11.94 -6.14
CA HIS A 28 -4.87 -11.49 -5.06
C HIS A 28 -4.29 -10.28 -4.32
N HIS A 29 -3.03 -10.36 -3.90
CA HIS A 29 -2.36 -9.29 -3.15
C HIS A 29 -1.73 -8.23 -4.05
N LYS A 30 -1.67 -8.49 -5.35
CA LYS A 30 -1.05 -7.59 -6.32
C LYS A 30 0.44 -7.33 -6.00
N VAL A 31 1.14 -8.31 -5.52
CA VAL A 31 2.58 -8.31 -5.22
C VAL A 31 3.26 -9.45 -5.96
N ARG A 32 4.56 -9.30 -6.21
CA ARG A 32 5.37 -10.38 -6.79
C ARG A 32 5.99 -11.21 -5.67
N ILE A 33 5.76 -12.51 -5.69
CA ILE A 33 6.33 -13.46 -4.73
C ILE A 33 7.53 -14.15 -5.43
N GLN A 34 8.70 -14.09 -4.83
CA GLN A 34 9.88 -14.80 -5.34
C GLN A 34 9.86 -16.25 -4.90
N ASP A 35 10.58 -17.13 -5.62
CA ASP A 35 10.68 -18.56 -5.26
C ASP A 35 11.32 -18.76 -3.89
N ASP A 36 12.35 -17.98 -3.59
CA ASP A 36 13.02 -17.99 -2.29
C ASP A 36 12.07 -17.64 -1.13
N ALA A 37 11.06 -16.81 -1.38
CA ALA A 37 10.04 -16.49 -0.38
C ALA A 37 9.14 -17.69 -0.07
N CYS A 38 8.80 -18.51 -1.07
CA CYS A 38 8.05 -19.76 -0.86
C CYS A 38 8.87 -20.75 -0.02
N ILE A 39 10.16 -20.89 -0.32
CA ILE A 39 11.06 -21.75 0.45
C ILE A 39 11.19 -21.23 1.89
N ALA A 40 11.43 -19.94 2.07
CA ALA A 40 11.52 -19.33 3.39
C ALA A 40 10.23 -19.45 4.20
N ALA A 41 9.05 -19.32 3.55
CA ALA A 41 7.76 -19.48 4.22
C ALA A 41 7.59 -20.88 4.80
N VAL A 42 7.98 -21.93 4.08
CA VAL A 42 7.93 -23.30 4.58
C VAL A 42 8.90 -23.48 5.75
N GLN A 43 10.18 -23.10 5.58
CA GLN A 43 11.22 -23.29 6.58
C GLN A 43 10.95 -22.49 7.87
N LEU A 44 10.53 -21.23 7.74
CA LEU A 44 10.22 -20.39 8.90
C LEU A 44 8.94 -20.84 9.61
N SER A 45 7.91 -21.25 8.88
CA SER A 45 6.69 -21.76 9.48
C SER A 45 6.92 -23.08 10.22
N GLU A 46 7.74 -23.97 9.68
CA GLU A 46 8.11 -25.22 10.37
C GLU A 46 8.88 -24.95 11.65
N ARG A 47 9.79 -23.98 11.63
CA ARG A 47 10.65 -23.65 12.77
C ARG A 47 9.94 -22.89 13.88
N TYR A 48 9.01 -22.01 13.54
CA TYR A 48 8.44 -21.04 14.50
C TYR A 48 6.95 -21.25 14.78
N ILE A 49 6.21 -21.96 13.92
CA ILE A 49 4.78 -22.21 14.10
C ILE A 49 4.57 -23.71 14.42
N SER A 50 4.29 -23.99 15.69
CA SER A 50 4.16 -25.36 16.20
C SER A 50 2.71 -25.82 16.37
N ASP A 51 1.73 -24.94 16.32
CA ASP A 51 0.32 -25.20 16.56
C ASP A 51 -0.49 -25.53 15.30
N ARG A 52 0.16 -25.52 14.13
CA ARG A 52 -0.43 -25.82 12.82
C ARG A 52 0.48 -26.74 12.01
N PHE A 53 -0.09 -27.36 11.00
CA PHE A 53 0.57 -28.31 10.12
C PHE A 53 0.89 -27.72 8.75
N LEU A 54 1.88 -28.28 8.07
CA LEU A 54 2.14 -27.99 6.67
C LEU A 54 1.01 -28.58 5.80
N PRO A 55 0.63 -27.95 4.67
CA PRO A 55 1.18 -26.70 4.11
C PRO A 55 0.52 -25.44 4.68
N ASP A 56 -0.55 -25.55 5.48
CA ASP A 56 -1.42 -24.42 5.86
C ASP A 56 -0.64 -23.30 6.56
N LYS A 57 0.22 -23.64 7.53
CA LYS A 57 1.04 -22.65 8.26
C LYS A 57 1.99 -21.85 7.35
N ALA A 58 2.49 -22.46 6.28
CA ALA A 58 3.35 -21.79 5.31
C ALA A 58 2.53 -20.93 4.33
N ILE A 59 1.33 -21.37 3.98
CA ILE A 59 0.39 -20.59 3.17
C ILE A 59 -0.05 -19.35 3.93
N ASP A 60 -0.44 -19.47 5.19
CA ASP A 60 -0.83 -18.34 6.03
C ASP A 60 0.31 -17.31 6.16
N LEU A 61 1.55 -17.79 6.36
CA LEU A 61 2.71 -16.90 6.46
C LEU A 61 2.97 -16.14 5.16
N MET A 62 2.82 -16.82 4.02
CA MET A 62 2.96 -16.20 2.70
C MET A 62 1.85 -15.19 2.44
N ASP A 63 0.60 -15.51 2.82
CA ASP A 63 -0.56 -14.63 2.69
C ASP A 63 -0.39 -13.35 3.51
N GLU A 64 -0.01 -13.49 4.78
CA GLU A 64 0.21 -12.36 5.68
C GLU A 64 1.36 -11.45 5.23
N ALA A 65 2.47 -12.04 4.80
CA ALA A 65 3.60 -11.28 4.26
C ALA A 65 3.21 -10.51 2.98
N ALA A 66 2.46 -11.14 2.10
CA ALA A 66 1.97 -10.50 0.88
C ALA A 66 0.95 -9.38 1.17
N ALA A 67 0.05 -9.59 2.14
CA ALA A 67 -0.89 -8.58 2.59
C ALA A 67 -0.18 -7.36 3.19
N LYS A 68 0.85 -7.58 4.01
CA LYS A 68 1.67 -6.51 4.59
C LYS A 68 2.39 -5.70 3.52
N LEU A 69 3.03 -6.35 2.55
CA LEU A 69 3.68 -5.66 1.43
C LEU A 69 2.69 -4.84 0.61
N ARG A 70 1.47 -5.36 0.41
CA ARG A 70 0.40 -4.60 -0.26
C ARG A 70 0.05 -3.34 0.52
N MET A 71 -0.12 -3.44 1.84
CA MET A 71 -0.40 -2.27 2.69
C MET A 71 0.73 -1.23 2.62
N GLU A 72 1.99 -1.67 2.70
CA GLU A 72 3.16 -0.79 2.60
C GLU A 72 3.24 -0.09 1.24
N ARG A 73 3.00 -0.81 0.15
CA ARG A 73 2.97 -0.26 -1.19
C ARG A 73 1.84 0.75 -1.40
N ASP A 74 0.64 0.46 -0.84
CA ASP A 74 -0.54 1.31 -0.99
C ASP A 74 -0.53 2.51 -0.04
N SER A 75 0.36 2.50 0.97
CA SER A 75 0.55 3.61 1.90
C SER A 75 1.21 4.81 1.21
N VAL A 76 0.95 5.98 1.77
CA VAL A 76 1.58 7.23 1.33
C VAL A 76 3.08 7.17 1.69
N PRO A 77 4.00 7.56 0.79
CA PRO A 77 5.42 7.63 1.12
C PRO A 77 5.67 8.51 2.34
N GLU A 78 6.63 8.11 3.18
CA GLU A 78 6.98 8.81 4.43
C GLU A 78 7.31 10.28 4.18
N GLU A 79 8.05 10.57 3.11
CA GLU A 79 8.40 11.92 2.70
C GLU A 79 7.17 12.81 2.44
N LEU A 80 6.14 12.26 1.77
CA LEU A 80 4.91 12.99 1.49
C LEU A 80 4.06 13.18 2.76
N ASP A 81 4.05 12.20 3.66
CA ASP A 81 3.35 12.32 4.95
C ASP A 81 4.02 13.37 5.84
N GLU A 82 5.34 13.43 5.87
CA GLU A 82 6.11 14.43 6.61
C GLU A 82 5.84 15.84 6.10
N ILE A 83 5.88 16.05 4.76
CA ILE A 83 5.54 17.33 4.14
C ILE A 83 4.10 17.74 4.50
N SER A 84 3.15 16.82 4.41
CA SER A 84 1.73 17.09 4.72
C SER A 84 1.52 17.44 6.20
N ARG A 85 2.22 16.78 7.12
CA ARG A 85 2.20 17.12 8.55
C ARG A 85 2.76 18.49 8.82
N ARG A 86 3.92 18.81 8.19
CA ARG A 86 4.55 20.13 8.34
C ARG A 86 3.67 21.24 7.80
N LEU A 87 3.04 21.00 6.66
CA LEU A 87 2.11 21.93 6.06
C LEU A 87 0.92 22.25 6.97
N LYS A 88 0.29 21.20 7.52
CA LYS A 88 -0.81 21.35 8.50
C LYS A 88 -0.36 22.16 9.72
N GLN A 89 0.84 21.91 10.23
CA GLN A 89 1.39 22.65 11.37
C GLN A 89 1.51 24.15 11.08
N LEU A 90 2.08 24.51 9.93
CA LEU A 90 2.22 25.91 9.52
C LEU A 90 0.87 26.56 9.24
N GLU A 91 -0.09 25.83 8.67
CA GLU A 91 -1.46 26.35 8.47
C GLU A 91 -2.17 26.64 9.80
N ILE A 92 -1.99 25.80 10.81
CA ILE A 92 -2.52 26.03 12.16
C ILE A 92 -1.86 27.25 12.79
N GLU A 93 -0.52 27.38 12.67
CA GLU A 93 0.22 28.52 13.20
C GLU A 93 -0.24 29.83 12.54
N ARG A 94 -0.38 29.83 11.22
CA ARG A 94 -0.92 30.95 10.46
C ARG A 94 -2.30 31.39 10.94
N GLU A 95 -3.20 30.40 11.12
CA GLU A 95 -4.57 30.71 11.57
C GLU A 95 -4.60 31.22 13.02
N ALA A 96 -3.72 30.74 13.88
CA ALA A 96 -3.57 31.24 15.24
C ALA A 96 -3.17 32.73 15.23
N ILE A 97 -2.14 33.10 14.47
CA ILE A 97 -1.70 34.50 14.37
C ILE A 97 -2.82 35.38 13.80
N ARG A 98 -3.50 34.94 12.74
CA ARG A 98 -4.64 35.69 12.17
C ARG A 98 -5.80 35.84 13.15
N SER A 99 -6.05 34.85 13.98
CA SER A 99 -7.12 34.91 15.00
C SER A 99 -6.77 35.90 16.12
N GLU A 100 -5.49 35.99 16.49
CA GLU A 100 -4.98 36.97 17.47
C GLU A 100 -5.07 38.38 16.92
N GLU A 101 -4.70 38.62 15.68
CA GLU A 101 -4.85 39.93 15.03
C GLU A 101 -6.32 40.36 14.94
N ARG A 102 -7.23 39.46 14.60
CA ARG A 102 -8.66 39.78 14.58
C ARG A 102 -9.21 40.12 15.97
N ARG A 103 -8.70 39.49 17.03
CA ARG A 103 -9.09 39.78 18.41
C ARG A 103 -8.51 41.13 18.87
N ALA A 104 -7.24 41.39 18.56
CA ALA A 104 -6.58 42.67 18.85
C ALA A 104 -7.24 43.88 18.14
N ASN A 105 -7.71 43.67 16.91
CA ASN A 105 -8.42 44.71 16.16
C ASN A 105 -9.88 44.91 16.60
N ASN A 106 -10.51 43.91 17.28
CA ASN A 106 -11.86 44.04 17.80
C ASN A 106 -11.92 44.57 19.24
N ASP A 107 -10.83 44.53 20.00
CA ASP A 107 -10.76 45.12 21.32
C ASP A 107 -10.47 46.64 21.16
N GLU A 108 -11.51 47.46 21.35
CA GLU A 108 -11.46 48.96 21.29
C GLU A 108 -10.48 49.61 22.31
N LEU A 109 -9.76 48.83 23.09
CA LEU A 109 -8.70 49.26 23.98
C LEU A 109 -7.34 49.22 23.24
N GLY A 110 -7.03 50.30 22.54
CA GLY A 110 -5.83 50.55 21.77
C GLY A 110 -4.48 50.21 22.43
N MET A 111 -4.18 48.98 22.60
CA MET A 111 -2.82 48.52 22.77
C MET A 111 -2.32 48.11 21.35
N LYS A 112 -1.64 49.03 20.69
CA LYS A 112 -0.84 48.76 19.49
C LYS A 112 0.22 47.74 19.88
N THR A 113 -0.08 46.48 19.71
CA THR A 113 0.96 45.45 19.60
C THR A 113 1.71 45.69 18.31
N ASP A 114 3.01 45.52 18.34
CA ASP A 114 4.02 45.76 17.28
C ASP A 114 3.52 45.24 15.92
N GLU A 115 2.76 46.06 15.18
CA GLU A 115 2.14 45.74 13.88
C GLU A 115 3.19 45.34 12.82
N GLY A 116 4.45 45.77 12.98
CA GLY A 116 5.53 45.42 12.04
C GLY A 116 6.12 44.03 12.20
N SER A 117 5.86 43.31 13.32
CA SER A 117 6.43 42.00 13.59
C SER A 117 5.51 40.85 13.18
N SER A 118 4.18 40.99 13.26
CA SER A 118 3.21 39.97 12.90
C SER A 118 2.98 39.87 11.40
N ASP A 119 2.88 40.99 10.70
CA ASP A 119 2.75 41.04 9.24
C ASP A 119 3.96 40.39 8.54
N GLY A 120 5.18 40.63 9.03
CA GLY A 120 6.39 39.98 8.52
C GLY A 120 6.41 38.48 8.75
N LYS A 121 5.92 38.01 9.89
CA LYS A 121 5.78 36.57 10.20
C LYS A 121 4.73 35.91 9.34
N LEU A 122 3.57 36.51 9.16
CA LEU A 122 2.51 35.99 8.28
C LEU A 122 2.98 35.91 6.83
N ALA A 123 3.66 36.90 6.31
CA ALA A 123 4.21 36.89 4.95
C ALA A 123 5.24 35.77 4.76
N GLN A 124 6.10 35.52 5.77
CA GLN A 124 7.04 34.39 5.74
C GLN A 124 6.34 33.04 5.81
N LEU A 125 5.36 32.88 6.71
CA LEU A 125 4.56 31.66 6.81
C LEU A 125 3.79 31.38 5.52
N ASP A 126 3.17 32.37 4.90
CA ASP A 126 2.46 32.21 3.64
C ASP A 126 3.41 31.76 2.51
N LYS A 127 4.65 32.26 2.51
CA LYS A 127 5.69 31.86 1.57
C LYS A 127 6.12 30.39 1.82
N ASP A 128 6.40 30.03 3.07
CA ASP A 128 6.81 28.66 3.45
C ASP A 128 5.70 27.66 3.13
N ILE A 129 4.45 28.01 3.40
CA ILE A 129 3.27 27.21 3.06
C ILE A 129 3.16 27.03 1.54
N ALA A 130 3.37 28.10 0.75
CA ALA A 130 3.31 28.01 -0.71
C ALA A 130 4.40 27.07 -1.25
N GLU A 131 5.64 27.23 -0.79
CA GLU A 131 6.77 26.36 -1.20
C GLU A 131 6.54 24.89 -0.83
N LEU A 132 6.00 24.62 0.38
CA LEU A 132 5.68 23.25 0.80
C LEU A 132 4.50 22.66 0.02
N LYS A 133 3.49 23.47 -0.33
CA LYS A 133 2.37 23.03 -1.17
C LYS A 133 2.82 22.66 -2.57
N ASP A 134 3.72 23.40 -3.15
CA ASP A 134 4.26 23.07 -4.47
C ASP A 134 5.07 21.77 -4.42
N LYS A 135 5.89 21.59 -3.38
CA LYS A 135 6.62 20.33 -3.16
C LYS A 135 5.65 19.15 -2.94
N GLU A 136 4.65 19.31 -2.08
CA GLU A 136 3.63 18.28 -1.85
C GLU A 136 2.96 17.86 -3.15
N LYS A 137 2.57 18.83 -3.97
CA LYS A 137 1.92 18.59 -5.27
C LYS A 137 2.83 17.85 -6.24
N GLU A 138 4.12 18.19 -6.29
CA GLU A 138 5.09 17.51 -7.14
C GLU A 138 5.29 16.05 -6.70
N PHE A 139 5.53 15.82 -5.40
CA PHE A 139 5.69 14.46 -4.86
C PHE A 139 4.41 13.61 -5.03
N ARG A 140 3.26 14.22 -4.77
CA ARG A 140 1.95 13.55 -4.95
C ARG A 140 1.72 13.15 -6.40
N ALA A 141 2.02 14.03 -7.35
CA ALA A 141 1.86 13.73 -8.77
C ALA A 141 2.79 12.60 -9.24
N LYS A 142 4.04 12.57 -8.75
CA LYS A 142 4.97 11.46 -9.02
C LYS A 142 4.44 10.14 -8.45
N TRP A 143 4.06 10.13 -7.18
CA TRP A 143 3.53 8.93 -6.51
C TRP A 143 2.25 8.41 -7.18
N GLU A 144 1.29 9.29 -7.49
CA GLU A 144 0.07 8.91 -8.19
C GLU A 144 0.35 8.35 -9.59
N GLY A 145 1.33 8.94 -10.31
CA GLY A 145 1.78 8.44 -11.61
C GLY A 145 2.38 7.04 -11.52
N GLU A 146 3.27 6.79 -10.57
CA GLU A 146 3.87 5.47 -10.33
C GLU A 146 2.81 4.45 -9.90
N LYS A 147 1.91 4.81 -8.99
CA LYS A 147 0.81 3.96 -8.54
C LYS A 147 -0.14 3.60 -9.68
N ALA A 148 -0.45 4.55 -10.56
CA ALA A 148 -1.30 4.30 -11.73
C ALA A 148 -0.66 3.29 -12.70
N LEU A 149 0.65 3.37 -12.94
CA LEU A 149 1.38 2.41 -13.77
C LEU A 149 1.37 1.00 -13.16
N VAL A 150 1.62 0.89 -11.86
CA VAL A 150 1.58 -0.39 -11.15
C VAL A 150 0.18 -1.01 -11.21
N ASN A 151 -0.86 -0.21 -10.97
CA ASN A 151 -2.24 -0.68 -11.05
C ASN A 151 -2.59 -1.17 -12.46
N ARG A 152 -2.17 -0.44 -13.51
CA ARG A 152 -2.40 -0.85 -14.89
C ARG A 152 -1.75 -2.18 -15.23
N ILE A 153 -0.48 -2.38 -14.84
CA ILE A 153 0.21 -3.67 -15.03
C ILE A 153 -0.56 -4.82 -14.38
N GLN A 154 -1.19 -4.54 -13.25
CA GLN A 154 -1.92 -5.56 -12.50
C GLN A 154 -3.29 -5.85 -13.10
N ASP A 155 -3.98 -4.82 -13.56
CA ASP A 155 -5.24 -4.98 -14.28
C ASP A 155 -5.02 -5.78 -15.57
N ASP A 156 -3.91 -5.52 -16.29
CA ASP A 156 -3.54 -6.28 -17.48
C ASP A 156 -3.25 -7.75 -17.13
N LYS A 157 -2.54 -8.04 -16.04
CA LYS A 157 -2.30 -9.42 -15.55
C LYS A 157 -3.60 -10.13 -15.19
N GLN A 158 -4.50 -9.45 -14.49
CA GLN A 158 -5.80 -10.00 -14.13
C GLN A 158 -6.64 -10.34 -15.38
N GLN A 159 -6.59 -9.49 -16.39
CA GLN A 159 -7.26 -9.74 -17.65
C GLN A 159 -6.66 -10.97 -18.36
N MET A 160 -5.32 -11.09 -18.40
CA MET A 160 -4.65 -12.26 -18.95
C MET A 160 -5.05 -13.56 -18.26
N GLU A 161 -5.17 -13.54 -16.92
CA GLU A 161 -5.60 -14.72 -16.17
C GLU A 161 -7.06 -15.08 -16.45
N ASN A 162 -7.95 -14.09 -16.49
CA ASN A 162 -9.34 -14.30 -16.84
C ASN A 162 -9.48 -14.91 -18.25
N LEU A 163 -8.73 -14.38 -19.22
CA LEU A 163 -8.72 -14.90 -20.57
C LEU A 163 -8.17 -16.34 -20.64
N LYS A 164 -7.14 -16.68 -19.86
CA LYS A 164 -6.64 -18.06 -19.76
C LYS A 164 -7.72 -19.01 -19.23
N LEU A 165 -8.41 -18.60 -18.16
CA LEU A 165 -9.52 -19.39 -17.59
C LEU A 165 -10.69 -19.55 -18.57
N GLU A 166 -11.00 -18.51 -19.34
CA GLU A 166 -12.02 -18.60 -20.39
C GLU A 166 -11.60 -19.53 -21.53
N ALA A 167 -10.33 -19.45 -21.96
CA ALA A 167 -9.79 -20.35 -22.96
C ALA A 167 -9.84 -21.82 -22.49
N GLU A 168 -9.40 -22.12 -21.27
CA GLU A 168 -9.51 -23.46 -20.70
C GLU A 168 -10.95 -23.97 -20.62
N ARG A 169 -11.92 -23.12 -20.30
CA ARG A 169 -13.35 -23.47 -20.27
C ARG A 169 -13.86 -23.77 -21.68
N ALA A 170 -13.55 -22.92 -22.64
CA ALA A 170 -13.95 -23.09 -24.03
C ALA A 170 -13.32 -24.37 -24.64
N GLU A 171 -12.08 -24.70 -24.28
CA GLU A 171 -11.43 -25.93 -24.68
C GLU A 171 -12.14 -27.17 -24.13
N ARG A 172 -12.52 -27.15 -22.83
CA ARG A 172 -13.28 -28.26 -22.19
C ARG A 172 -14.68 -28.43 -22.81
N GLU A 173 -15.28 -27.34 -23.30
CA GLU A 173 -16.57 -27.32 -24.00
C GLU A 173 -16.43 -27.68 -25.48
N GLY A 174 -15.22 -27.86 -26.00
CA GLY A 174 -14.94 -28.17 -27.42
C GLY A 174 -15.17 -27.00 -28.37
N ASN A 175 -15.25 -25.79 -27.84
CA ASN A 175 -15.46 -24.58 -28.66
C ASN A 175 -14.12 -23.92 -29.02
N TYR A 176 -13.47 -24.49 -30.02
CA TYR A 176 -12.14 -24.04 -30.48
C TYR A 176 -12.16 -22.67 -31.19
N GLU A 177 -13.32 -22.24 -31.71
CA GLU A 177 -13.45 -20.90 -32.29
C GLU A 177 -13.30 -19.78 -31.25
N ARG A 178 -13.64 -20.07 -29.98
CA ARG A 178 -13.51 -19.11 -28.88
C ARG A 178 -12.14 -19.13 -28.23
N VAL A 179 -11.36 -20.20 -28.47
CA VAL A 179 -9.99 -20.33 -27.95
C VAL A 179 -8.99 -19.56 -28.84
N ALA A 180 -9.28 -19.42 -30.13
CA ALA A 180 -8.47 -18.69 -31.10
C ALA A 180 -8.72 -17.17 -31.04
#